data_4e8e422eaaa0922e6f9da9b4e5816449
#
_entry.id   4e8e422eaaa0922e6f9da9b4e5816449
#
_cell.length_a   1.000
_cell.length_b   1.000
_cell.length_c   1.000
_cell.angle_alpha   90.00
_cell.angle_beta   90.00
_cell.angle_gamma   90.00
#
_symmetry.space_group_name_H-M   'P 1'
#
loop_
_entity.id
_entity.type
_entity.pdbx_description
1 polymer ?
#
loop_
_entity_poly.entity_id
_entity_poly.type
_entity_poly.pdbx_seq_one_letter_code
_entity_poly.pdbx_strand_id
1 'polypeptide(L)'
;MRASMAIPGVFRPVKWKEHTLVDGGMMNNLPVDVVKAMGADVVIAIDLTQEKHEDSDFSLKDLVGIGGLADWLLSRPDRKKYNDNVTAADVIISPALYDFSAASFSLEQVAQMIERGEDAANEMWDDLMKLKKKIAQP
;
A
#
# COMPACT_ATOMS: atom_id res chain seq x y z
N MET A 1 5.46 -5.51 13.04
CA MET A 1 4.06 -5.08 13.12
C MET A 1 3.90 -3.73 13.83
N ARG A 2 4.23 -3.56 15.13
CA ARG A 2 4.03 -2.30 15.85
C ARG A 2 4.71 -1.09 15.18
N ALA A 3 5.90 -1.22 14.63
CA ALA A 3 6.60 -0.13 13.95
C ALA A 3 5.89 0.27 12.63
N SER A 4 5.33 -0.71 11.91
CA SER A 4 4.57 -0.48 10.68
C SER A 4 3.21 0.20 10.91
N MET A 5 2.78 0.32 12.17
CA MET A 5 1.58 1.06 12.56
C MET A 5 1.92 2.41 13.18
N ALA A 6 3.20 2.74 13.31
CA ALA A 6 3.65 3.94 14.01
C ALA A 6 3.60 5.17 13.07
N ILE A 7 2.39 5.53 12.63
CA ILE A 7 2.14 6.72 11.81
C ILE A 7 2.50 7.97 12.62
N PRO A 8 3.46 8.79 12.13
CA PRO A 8 3.86 10.01 12.82
C PRO A 8 2.68 10.96 13.05
N GLY A 9 2.63 11.53 14.24
CA GLY A 9 1.51 12.38 14.66
C GLY A 9 0.30 11.62 15.20
N VAL A 10 0.14 10.32 14.90
CA VAL A 10 -0.98 9.47 15.37
C VAL A 10 -0.50 8.52 16.46
N PHE A 11 0.58 7.80 16.22
CA PHE A 11 1.11 6.82 17.15
C PHE A 11 2.56 7.13 17.54
N ARG A 12 2.96 6.67 18.74
CA ARG A 12 4.34 6.85 19.20
C ARG A 12 5.28 5.98 18.39
N PRO A 13 6.41 6.53 17.90
CA PRO A 13 7.48 5.78 17.28
C PRO A 13 7.97 4.62 18.16
N VAL A 14 8.50 3.58 17.54
CA VAL A 14 9.05 2.42 18.21
C VAL A 14 10.56 2.58 18.33
N LYS A 15 11.10 2.57 19.56
CA LYS A 15 12.54 2.53 19.77
C LYS A 15 13.04 1.08 19.63
N TRP A 16 14.03 0.88 18.77
CA TRP A 16 14.68 -0.39 18.54
C TRP A 16 16.19 -0.17 18.42
N LYS A 17 16.96 -0.63 19.42
CA LYS A 17 18.39 -0.37 19.53
C LYS A 17 18.65 1.15 19.42
N GLU A 18 19.54 1.55 18.52
CA GLU A 18 19.89 2.96 18.23
C GLU A 18 18.89 3.67 17.29
N HIS A 19 17.86 2.95 16.80
CA HIS A 19 16.92 3.45 15.79
C HIS A 19 15.58 3.84 16.41
N THR A 20 14.99 4.88 15.83
CA THR A 20 13.58 5.24 16.04
C THR A 20 12.80 4.86 14.79
N LEU A 21 11.93 3.86 14.92
CA LEU A 21 11.15 3.31 13.81
C LEU A 21 9.78 3.98 13.75
N VAL A 22 9.36 4.30 12.54
CA VAL A 22 8.03 4.82 12.19
C VAL A 22 7.41 3.93 11.13
N ASP A 23 6.18 4.25 10.69
CA ASP A 23 5.52 3.55 9.60
C ASP A 23 6.35 3.62 8.31
N GLY A 24 6.59 2.45 7.72
CA GLY A 24 7.41 2.31 6.51
C GLY A 24 6.73 2.87 5.25
N GLY A 25 5.41 3.00 5.24
CA GLY A 25 4.65 3.58 4.14
C GLY A 25 5.04 5.01 3.83
N MET A 26 5.59 5.73 4.80
CA MET A 26 6.14 7.08 4.60
C MET A 26 7.37 7.13 3.68
N MET A 27 8.13 6.05 3.63
CA MET A 27 9.39 6.00 2.88
C MET A 27 9.27 5.16 1.62
N ASN A 28 8.49 4.08 1.69
CA ASN A 28 8.30 3.15 0.59
C ASN A 28 7.04 2.31 0.82
N ASN A 29 5.92 2.78 0.29
CA ASN A 29 4.62 2.14 0.51
C ASN A 29 4.44 0.85 -0.31
N LEU A 30 5.19 0.69 -1.41
CA LEU A 30 5.22 -0.50 -2.25
C LEU A 30 6.66 -1.02 -2.38
N PRO A 31 7.22 -1.70 -1.37
CA PRO A 31 8.65 -1.97 -1.24
C PRO A 31 9.15 -3.16 -2.08
N VAL A 32 8.84 -3.20 -3.36
CA VAL A 32 9.25 -4.26 -4.31
C VAL A 32 10.76 -4.31 -4.46
N ASP A 33 11.42 -3.15 -4.55
CA ASP A 33 12.87 -3.01 -4.60
C ASP A 33 13.57 -3.66 -3.39
N VAL A 34 13.00 -3.47 -2.21
CA VAL A 34 13.53 -4.06 -0.98
C VAL A 34 13.40 -5.59 -0.98
N VAL A 35 12.23 -6.10 -1.36
CA VAL A 35 11.97 -7.54 -1.41
C VAL A 35 12.89 -8.22 -2.44
N LYS A 36 13.09 -7.61 -3.62
CA LYS A 36 14.05 -8.10 -4.62
C LYS A 36 15.49 -8.05 -4.11
N ALA A 37 15.88 -6.99 -3.43
CA ALA A 37 17.21 -6.90 -2.81
C ALA A 37 17.44 -7.94 -1.70
N MET A 38 16.37 -8.44 -1.07
CA MET A 38 16.43 -9.55 -0.11
C MET A 38 16.57 -10.92 -0.78
N GLY A 39 16.59 -11.00 -2.12
CA GLY A 39 16.81 -12.21 -2.89
C GLY A 39 15.52 -12.91 -3.35
N ALA A 40 14.39 -12.22 -3.41
CA ALA A 40 13.18 -12.79 -3.99
C ALA A 40 13.29 -12.86 -5.52
N ASP A 41 13.12 -14.06 -6.08
CA ASP A 41 13.10 -14.29 -7.53
C ASP A 41 11.81 -13.80 -8.18
N VAL A 42 10.73 -13.79 -7.41
CA VAL A 42 9.40 -13.39 -7.85
C VAL A 42 8.74 -12.53 -6.78
N VAL A 43 8.12 -11.44 -7.19
CA VAL A 43 7.40 -10.51 -6.31
C VAL A 43 5.99 -10.26 -6.82
N ILE A 44 5.01 -10.66 -6.02
CA ILE A 44 3.62 -10.27 -6.19
C ILE A 44 3.38 -9.09 -5.24
N ALA A 45 3.00 -7.95 -5.78
CA ALA A 45 2.73 -6.75 -5.01
C ALA A 45 1.21 -6.51 -4.89
N ILE A 46 0.75 -6.17 -3.70
CA ILE A 46 -0.62 -5.69 -3.48
C ILE A 46 -0.53 -4.18 -3.25
N ASP A 47 -1.05 -3.43 -4.21
CA ASP A 47 -0.99 -1.99 -4.17
C ASP A 47 -2.32 -1.40 -3.66
N LEU A 48 -2.26 -0.83 -2.49
CA LEU A 48 -3.40 -0.13 -1.86
C LEU A 48 -3.31 1.38 -2.07
N THR A 49 -2.32 1.86 -2.84
CA THR A 49 -2.18 3.28 -3.17
C THR A 49 -3.29 3.66 -4.14
N GLN A 50 -4.18 4.55 -3.72
CA GLN A 50 -5.23 5.04 -4.59
C GLN A 50 -4.76 6.34 -5.24
N GLU A 51 -4.79 6.41 -6.57
CA GLU A 51 -4.68 7.69 -7.25
C GLU A 51 -5.92 8.50 -6.88
N LYS A 52 -5.75 9.49 -6.01
CA LYS A 52 -6.79 10.51 -5.83
C LYS A 52 -6.95 11.20 -7.18
N HIS A 53 -8.15 11.16 -7.74
CA HIS A 53 -8.52 12.01 -8.87
C HIS A 53 -8.09 13.44 -8.55
N GLU A 54 -7.43 14.11 -9.50
CA GLU A 54 -6.87 15.47 -9.34
C GLU A 54 -7.94 16.52 -8.99
N ASP A 55 -9.22 16.17 -9.02
CA ASP A 55 -10.38 17.05 -8.75
C ASP A 55 -10.77 17.12 -7.27
N SER A 56 -10.08 16.45 -6.35
CA SER A 56 -10.33 16.67 -4.93
C SER A 56 -9.54 17.90 -4.48
N ASP A 57 -10.19 19.07 -4.50
CA ASP A 57 -9.75 20.27 -3.79
C ASP A 57 -9.38 19.90 -2.36
N PHE A 58 -8.06 19.77 -2.13
CA PHE A 58 -7.51 19.53 -0.79
C PHE A 58 -7.87 20.73 0.08
N SER A 59 -8.93 20.62 0.84
CA SER A 59 -9.33 21.64 1.81
C SER A 59 -8.47 21.51 3.05
N LEU A 60 -7.95 22.63 3.56
CA LEU A 60 -7.30 22.70 4.87
C LEU A 60 -8.20 22.16 6.00
N LYS A 61 -9.52 22.02 5.77
CA LYS A 61 -10.47 21.42 6.70
C LYS A 61 -10.27 19.90 6.82
N ASP A 62 -9.76 19.25 5.78
CA ASP A 62 -9.48 17.81 5.77
C ASP A 62 -8.23 17.49 6.59
N LEU A 63 -7.37 18.48 6.84
CA LEU A 63 -6.19 18.38 7.68
C LEU A 63 -6.47 18.49 9.18
N VAL A 64 -7.65 18.99 9.56
CA VAL A 64 -8.01 19.27 10.97
C VAL A 64 -8.31 18.01 11.80
N GLY A 65 -8.29 16.83 11.20
CA GLY A 65 -8.40 15.53 11.88
C GLY A 65 -7.10 14.73 11.86
N ILE A 66 -6.89 13.92 12.90
CA ILE A 66 -5.72 12.99 12.99
C ILE A 66 -5.64 12.09 11.74
N GLY A 67 -6.77 11.75 11.12
CA GLY A 67 -6.86 10.98 9.88
C GLY A 67 -6.37 11.73 8.65
N GLY A 68 -6.65 13.03 8.54
CA GLY A 68 -6.25 13.84 7.39
C GLY A 68 -4.74 14.04 7.27
N LEU A 69 -4.04 14.21 8.40
CA LEU A 69 -2.58 14.30 8.41
C LEU A 69 -1.92 12.98 8.02
N ALA A 70 -2.44 11.85 8.51
CA ALA A 70 -1.96 10.53 8.14
C ALA A 70 -2.19 10.25 6.65
N ASP A 71 -3.36 10.58 6.14
CA ASP A 71 -3.72 10.42 4.74
C ASP A 71 -2.83 11.29 3.82
N TRP A 72 -2.59 12.55 4.22
CA TRP A 72 -1.68 13.45 3.51
C TRP A 72 -0.23 12.95 3.50
N LEU A 73 0.24 12.43 4.64
CA LEU A 73 1.60 11.91 4.79
C LEU A 73 1.81 10.64 3.96
N LEU A 74 0.82 9.75 3.93
CA LEU A 74 0.84 8.49 3.19
C LEU A 74 0.58 8.70 1.68
N SER A 75 -0.04 9.82 1.30
CA SER A 75 -0.38 10.16 -0.10
C SER A 75 0.78 10.78 -0.88
N ARG A 76 1.96 10.93 -0.30
CA ARG A 76 3.16 11.48 -0.98
C ARG A 76 4.27 10.43 -1.13
N PRO A 77 4.05 9.32 -1.87
CA PRO A 77 5.16 8.48 -2.26
C PRO A 77 6.08 9.29 -3.18
N ASP A 78 7.37 9.01 -3.11
CA ASP A 78 8.28 9.35 -4.20
C ASP A 78 7.74 8.70 -5.48
N ARG A 79 7.07 9.48 -6.35
CA ARG A 79 6.40 8.97 -7.54
C ARG A 79 7.34 8.19 -8.45
N LYS A 80 8.60 8.61 -8.54
CA LYS A 80 9.59 7.88 -9.32
C LYS A 80 9.84 6.50 -8.70
N LYS A 81 10.13 6.46 -7.42
CA LYS A 81 10.38 5.20 -6.70
C LYS A 81 9.15 4.26 -6.74
N TYR A 82 7.96 4.83 -6.61
CA TYR A 82 6.72 4.07 -6.75
C TYR A 82 6.57 3.46 -8.15
N ASN A 83 6.75 4.24 -9.21
CA ASN A 83 6.66 3.76 -10.59
C ASN A 83 7.74 2.70 -10.90
N ASP A 84 8.96 2.89 -10.39
CA ASP A 84 10.05 1.91 -10.52
C ASP A 84 9.65 0.59 -9.84
N ASN A 85 9.04 0.64 -8.65
CA ASN A 85 8.55 -0.53 -7.93
C ASN A 85 7.36 -1.22 -8.62
N VAL A 86 6.41 -0.43 -9.15
CA VAL A 86 5.31 -0.96 -9.97
C VAL A 86 5.87 -1.74 -11.17
N THR A 87 6.82 -1.16 -11.90
CA THR A 87 7.43 -1.81 -13.07
C THR A 87 8.26 -3.04 -12.69
N ALA A 88 8.82 -3.05 -11.49
CA ALA A 88 9.69 -4.13 -11.02
C ALA A 88 8.91 -5.34 -10.47
N ALA A 89 7.65 -5.22 -10.11
CA ALA A 89 6.83 -6.33 -9.66
C ALA A 89 6.50 -7.29 -10.82
N ASP A 90 6.43 -8.59 -10.54
CA ASP A 90 6.04 -9.59 -11.53
C ASP A 90 4.52 -9.64 -11.74
N VAL A 91 3.76 -9.40 -10.68
CA VAL A 91 2.30 -9.22 -10.70
C VAL A 91 1.92 -8.15 -9.70
N ILE A 92 0.98 -7.28 -10.08
CA ILE A 92 0.40 -6.28 -9.17
C ILE A 92 -1.10 -6.53 -9.07
N ILE A 93 -1.60 -6.52 -7.84
CA ILE A 93 -3.02 -6.57 -7.53
C ILE A 93 -3.41 -5.23 -6.91
N SER A 94 -4.27 -4.47 -7.58
CA SER A 94 -4.66 -3.11 -7.15
C SER A 94 -6.19 -3.04 -6.99
N PRO A 95 -6.72 -3.35 -5.80
CA PRO A 95 -8.15 -3.22 -5.55
C PRO A 95 -8.60 -1.75 -5.59
N ALA A 96 -9.76 -1.48 -6.18
CA ALA A 96 -10.33 -0.14 -6.27
C ALA A 96 -10.92 0.29 -4.91
N LEU A 97 -10.15 0.99 -4.09
CA LEU A 97 -10.53 1.39 -2.74
C LEU A 97 -10.71 2.91 -2.56
N TYR A 98 -10.80 3.67 -3.64
CA TYR A 98 -10.84 5.14 -3.65
C TYR A 98 -12.05 5.74 -2.90
N ASP A 99 -13.14 4.97 -2.71
CA ASP A 99 -14.34 5.39 -2.00
C ASP A 99 -14.23 5.22 -0.47
N PHE A 100 -13.19 4.53 0.00
CA PHE A 100 -13.03 4.22 1.41
C PHE A 100 -12.01 5.14 2.08
N SER A 101 -12.30 5.53 3.31
CA SER A 101 -11.36 6.27 4.15
C SER A 101 -10.63 5.33 5.08
N ALA A 102 -9.32 5.53 5.24
CA ALA A 102 -8.52 4.80 6.22
C ALA A 102 -8.96 5.05 7.68
N ALA A 103 -9.81 6.04 7.91
CA ALA A 103 -10.28 6.44 9.26
C ALA A 103 -11.70 5.97 9.61
N SER A 104 -12.47 5.43 8.64
CA SER A 104 -13.85 4.99 8.89
C SER A 104 -14.04 3.52 8.53
N PHE A 105 -14.35 2.71 9.54
CA PHE A 105 -14.59 1.28 9.36
C PHE A 105 -15.99 0.93 9.89
N SER A 106 -16.95 0.71 9.00
CA SER A 106 -18.16 -0.06 9.30
C SER A 106 -17.98 -1.52 8.85
N LEU A 107 -18.73 -2.44 9.45
CA LEU A 107 -18.69 -3.85 9.02
C LEU A 107 -19.07 -4.01 7.55
N GLU A 108 -19.98 -3.18 7.06
CA GLU A 108 -20.42 -3.17 5.68
C GLU A 108 -19.28 -2.72 4.74
N GLN A 109 -18.58 -1.63 5.09
CA GLN A 109 -17.43 -1.14 4.31
C GLN A 109 -16.29 -2.16 4.29
N VAL A 110 -16.03 -2.83 5.41
CA VAL A 110 -15.03 -3.90 5.48
C VAL A 110 -15.40 -5.06 4.54
N ALA A 111 -16.66 -5.47 4.52
CA ALA A 111 -17.12 -6.52 3.60
C ALA A 111 -16.93 -6.12 2.13
N GLN A 112 -17.28 -4.88 1.77
CA GLN A 112 -17.06 -4.35 0.42
C GLN A 112 -15.57 -4.26 0.05
N MET A 113 -14.70 -3.87 0.98
CA MET A 113 -13.25 -3.84 0.72
C MET A 113 -12.69 -5.26 0.48
N ILE A 114 -13.18 -6.26 1.21
CA ILE A 114 -12.79 -7.67 0.99
C ILE A 114 -13.23 -8.13 -0.39
N GLU A 115 -14.48 -7.88 -0.79
CA GLU A 115 -15.02 -8.22 -2.10
C GLU A 115 -14.17 -7.60 -3.23
N ARG A 116 -13.87 -6.30 -3.14
CA ARG A 116 -13.01 -5.62 -4.13
C ARG A 116 -11.59 -6.20 -4.18
N GLY A 117 -11.06 -6.65 -3.04
CA GLY A 117 -9.77 -7.34 -3.00
C GLY A 117 -9.79 -8.70 -3.70
N GLU A 118 -10.88 -9.47 -3.52
CA GLU A 118 -11.10 -10.74 -4.20
C GLU A 118 -11.27 -10.54 -5.71
N ASP A 119 -12.03 -9.55 -6.12
CA ASP A 119 -12.25 -9.21 -7.54
C ASP A 119 -10.93 -8.83 -8.22
N ALA A 120 -10.16 -7.93 -7.62
CA ALA A 120 -8.85 -7.53 -8.16
C ALA A 120 -7.88 -8.71 -8.27
N ALA A 121 -7.90 -9.64 -7.33
CA ALA A 121 -7.08 -10.85 -7.39
C ALA A 121 -7.57 -11.81 -8.49
N ASN A 122 -8.88 -11.91 -8.69
CA ASN A 122 -9.48 -12.74 -9.75
C ASN A 122 -9.17 -12.18 -11.15
N GLU A 123 -9.17 -10.86 -11.32
CA GLU A 123 -8.75 -10.23 -12.58
C GLU A 123 -7.31 -10.59 -12.96
N MET A 124 -6.43 -10.76 -11.98
CA MET A 124 -5.02 -11.13 -12.19
C MET A 124 -4.77 -12.63 -12.19
N TRP A 125 -5.85 -13.46 -12.12
CA TRP A 125 -5.73 -14.90 -11.97
C TRP A 125 -4.89 -15.58 -13.05
N ASP A 126 -5.08 -15.21 -14.30
CA ASP A 126 -4.34 -15.79 -15.43
C ASP A 126 -2.83 -15.50 -15.34
N ASP A 127 -2.46 -14.30 -14.92
CA ASP A 127 -1.07 -13.91 -14.77
C ASP A 127 -0.43 -14.58 -13.55
N LEU A 128 -1.16 -14.71 -12.45
CA LEU A 128 -0.75 -15.51 -11.30
C LEU A 128 -0.53 -16.98 -11.69
N MET A 129 -1.39 -17.54 -12.51
CA MET A 129 -1.25 -18.94 -12.96
C MET A 129 -0.10 -19.12 -13.95
N LYS A 130 0.18 -18.14 -14.84
CA LYS A 130 1.38 -18.13 -15.68
C LYS A 130 2.64 -18.08 -14.84
N LEU A 131 2.67 -17.19 -13.84
CA LEU A 131 3.78 -17.04 -12.92
C LEU A 131 4.05 -18.34 -12.15
N LYS A 132 3.01 -18.96 -11.60
CA LYS A 132 3.09 -20.27 -10.92
C LYS A 132 3.70 -21.35 -11.81
N LYS A 133 3.29 -21.41 -13.09
CA LYS A 133 3.85 -22.38 -14.05
C LYS A 133 5.34 -22.12 -14.32
N LYS A 134 5.74 -20.83 -14.44
CA LYS A 134 7.13 -20.43 -14.65
C LYS A 134 8.03 -20.86 -13.48
N ILE A 135 7.55 -20.70 -12.24
CA ILE A 135 8.30 -21.08 -11.03
C ILE A 135 8.39 -22.61 -10.87
N ALA A 136 7.36 -23.35 -11.32
CA ALA A 136 7.30 -24.81 -11.19
C ALA A 136 8.13 -25.56 -12.25
N GLN A 137 8.70 -24.86 -13.23
CA GLN A 137 9.60 -25.47 -14.21
C GLN A 137 11.04 -25.40 -13.67
N PRO A 138 11.70 -26.53 -13.47
CA PRO A 138 13.09 -26.60 -12.98
C PRO A 138 14.08 -26.00 -13.97
#